data_900bdca3a9a42bfc179872e5a59bce5e
#
_entry.id   900bdca3a9a42bfc179872e5a59bce5e
#
_cell.length_a   1.000
_cell.length_b   1.000
_cell.length_c   1.000
_cell.angle_alpha   90.00
_cell.angle_beta   90.00
_cell.angle_gamma   90.00
#
_symmetry.space_group_name_H-M   'P 1'
#
loop_
_entity.id
_entity.type
_entity.pdbx_description
1 polymer ?
#
loop_
_entity_poly.entity_id
_entity_poly.type
_entity_poly.pdbx_seq_one_letter_code
_entity_poly.pdbx_strand_id
1 'polypeptide(L)'
;MKNLLVYVNPRNNFSNENWDNENDLLVKVQIDNSIELGWKPEDIMLVTNFPYEYSGVKSIEVGDENYCSFSCGTPTKINVILDLFDKGLIEDDIYWFHDFDAFQMEEFDVDLESNKIALTNYGITNISKGHNGRWSTGSVFFGNRTKDVFDLIKWAVYKYEKNEEVALLALTRHNKHKILDRIDRLNITYNFATRRRNIVEQHKITELPIKVIHFHPFDKRPVFYLREGQDNIGVCLHGKNPMDKPLVTERLAKTFKRHGIA
;
A
#
# COMPACT_ATOMS: atom_id res chain seq x y z
N MET A 1 8.27 -14.89 0.79
CA MET A 1 7.35 -13.75 0.50
C MET A 1 8.02 -12.82 -0.51
N LYS A 2 7.26 -12.24 -1.44
CA LYS A 2 7.74 -11.26 -2.45
C LYS A 2 7.19 -9.87 -2.14
N ASN A 3 8.02 -8.84 -2.27
CA ASN A 3 7.63 -7.43 -2.10
C ASN A 3 7.31 -6.84 -3.48
N LEU A 4 6.04 -6.50 -3.73
CA LEU A 4 5.54 -6.06 -5.03
C LEU A 4 5.34 -4.53 -5.04
N LEU A 5 6.09 -3.87 -5.90
CA LEU A 5 6.01 -2.43 -6.17
C LEU A 5 5.49 -2.18 -7.59
N VAL A 6 4.50 -1.31 -7.75
CA VAL A 6 3.91 -1.00 -9.06
C VAL A 6 4.16 0.47 -9.41
N TYR A 7 4.95 0.70 -10.47
CA TYR A 7 5.31 2.01 -10.99
C TYR A 7 4.95 2.12 -12.48
N VAL A 8 3.68 2.26 -12.77
CA VAL A 8 3.16 2.38 -14.15
C VAL A 8 2.73 3.84 -14.39
N ASN A 9 3.40 4.49 -15.34
CA ASN A 9 3.15 5.88 -15.68
C ASN A 9 2.23 6.02 -16.88
N PRO A 10 1.31 7.00 -16.89
CA PRO A 10 0.56 7.37 -18.08
C PRO A 10 1.48 8.11 -19.06
N ARG A 11 1.97 7.46 -20.12
CA ARG A 11 2.88 8.08 -21.10
C ARG A 11 2.24 9.17 -21.97
N ASN A 12 0.91 9.26 -22.01
CA ASN A 12 0.21 10.20 -22.87
C ASN A 12 -0.69 11.14 -22.04
N ASN A 13 -0.33 12.41 -21.98
CA ASN A 13 -1.13 13.58 -21.59
C ASN A 13 -1.37 13.91 -20.11
N PHE A 14 -0.80 13.20 -19.13
CA PHE A 14 -0.93 13.54 -17.71
C PHE A 14 0.40 13.64 -16.96
N SER A 15 1.53 13.77 -17.65
CA SER A 15 2.83 13.94 -17.01
C SER A 15 2.88 15.30 -16.32
N ASN A 16 2.59 15.33 -15.05
CA ASN A 16 3.04 16.38 -14.18
C ASN A 16 4.48 16.01 -13.80
N GLU A 17 5.48 16.70 -14.36
CA GLU A 17 6.90 16.43 -14.11
C GLU A 17 7.23 16.34 -12.61
N ASN A 18 6.52 17.09 -11.77
CA ASN A 18 6.67 16.99 -10.31
C ASN A 18 6.23 15.64 -9.77
N TRP A 19 5.15 15.06 -10.31
CA TRP A 19 4.67 13.76 -9.84
C TRP A 19 5.58 12.61 -10.27
N ASP A 20 6.12 12.67 -11.47
CA ASP A 20 7.08 11.67 -11.96
C ASP A 20 8.36 11.69 -11.11
N ASN A 21 8.87 12.87 -10.76
CA ASN A 21 10.02 13.03 -9.88
C ASN A 21 9.73 12.53 -8.45
N GLU A 22 8.56 12.82 -7.88
CA GLU A 22 8.16 12.33 -6.56
C GLU A 22 8.05 10.81 -6.54
N ASN A 23 7.44 10.21 -7.56
CA ASN A 23 7.30 8.75 -7.67
C ASN A 23 8.65 8.07 -7.84
N ASP A 24 9.55 8.58 -8.67
CA ASP A 24 10.91 8.03 -8.83
C ASP A 24 11.68 8.06 -7.50
N LEU A 25 11.58 9.16 -6.75
CA LEU A 25 12.18 9.24 -5.42
C LEU A 25 11.57 8.21 -4.45
N LEU A 26 10.25 8.06 -4.46
CA LEU A 26 9.56 7.11 -3.58
C LEU A 26 9.90 5.66 -3.92
N VAL A 27 10.01 5.31 -5.21
CA VAL A 27 10.46 3.96 -5.63
C VAL A 27 11.84 3.67 -5.06
N LYS A 28 12.80 4.60 -5.17
CA LYS A 28 14.15 4.44 -4.63
C LYS A 28 14.13 4.29 -3.11
N VAL A 29 13.31 5.11 -2.42
CA VAL A 29 13.13 4.98 -0.96
C VAL A 29 12.57 3.62 -0.59
N GLN A 30 11.55 3.12 -1.31
CA GLN A 30 10.96 1.80 -1.02
C GLN A 30 11.96 0.67 -1.22
N ILE A 31 12.74 0.70 -2.30
CA ILE A 31 13.76 -0.31 -2.56
C ILE A 31 14.85 -0.28 -1.47
N ASP A 32 15.43 0.89 -1.19
CA ASP A 32 16.48 1.01 -0.16
C ASP A 32 15.96 0.63 1.22
N ASN A 33 14.75 1.08 1.59
CA ASN A 33 14.12 0.73 2.84
C ASN A 33 13.90 -0.78 2.99
N SER A 34 13.47 -1.44 1.90
CA SER A 34 13.27 -2.89 1.87
C SER A 34 14.60 -3.62 2.04
N ILE A 35 15.64 -3.23 1.30
CA ILE A 35 16.97 -3.85 1.42
C ILE A 35 17.54 -3.67 2.83
N GLU A 36 17.38 -2.49 3.44
CA GLU A 36 17.80 -2.21 4.81
C GLU A 36 17.04 -3.03 5.87
N LEU A 37 15.85 -3.53 5.52
CA LEU A 37 15.04 -4.47 6.32
C LEU A 37 15.27 -5.94 5.95
N GLY A 38 16.33 -6.24 5.20
CA GLY A 38 16.73 -7.61 4.90
C GLY A 38 16.10 -8.26 3.69
N TRP A 39 15.27 -7.52 2.89
CA TRP A 39 14.80 -8.04 1.62
C TRP A 39 15.97 -8.18 0.65
N LYS A 40 16.02 -9.30 -0.05
CA LYS A 40 16.97 -9.47 -1.13
C LYS A 40 16.43 -8.81 -2.40
N PRO A 41 17.28 -8.25 -3.28
CA PRO A 41 16.84 -7.65 -4.55
C PRO A 41 15.94 -8.58 -5.40
N GLU A 42 16.20 -9.88 -5.40
CA GLU A 42 15.42 -10.90 -6.12
C GLU A 42 14.04 -11.18 -5.51
N ASP A 43 13.79 -10.72 -4.28
CA ASP A 43 12.49 -10.81 -3.61
C ASP A 43 11.68 -9.52 -3.76
N ILE A 44 12.26 -8.47 -4.37
CA ILE A 44 11.59 -7.20 -4.67
C ILE A 44 11.15 -7.22 -6.14
N MET A 45 9.86 -7.34 -6.37
CA MET A 45 9.26 -7.30 -7.71
C MET A 45 8.84 -5.87 -8.04
N LEU A 46 9.67 -5.16 -8.78
CA LEU A 46 9.30 -3.85 -9.34
C LEU A 46 8.63 -4.04 -10.70
N VAL A 47 7.41 -3.57 -10.87
CA VAL A 47 6.66 -3.64 -12.12
C VAL A 47 6.47 -2.25 -12.71
N THR A 48 6.89 -2.06 -13.96
CA THR A 48 6.83 -0.77 -14.66
C THR A 48 6.32 -0.94 -16.08
N ASN A 49 5.94 0.15 -16.76
CA ASN A 49 5.70 0.16 -18.20
C ASN A 49 6.88 0.79 -18.99
N PHE A 50 8.06 0.82 -18.39
CA PHE A 50 9.31 1.31 -18.99
C PHE A 50 10.51 0.61 -18.32
N PRO A 51 11.67 0.51 -18.99
CA PRO A 51 12.87 -0.05 -18.38
C PRO A 51 13.31 0.73 -17.15
N TYR A 52 13.51 0.03 -16.03
CA TYR A 52 13.98 0.63 -14.77
C TYR A 52 14.90 -0.34 -14.02
N GLU A 53 15.96 0.19 -13.46
CA GLU A 53 16.88 -0.55 -12.60
C GLU A 53 17.41 0.35 -11.50
N TYR A 54 17.37 -0.13 -10.24
CA TYR A 54 17.94 0.57 -9.09
C TYR A 54 18.36 -0.41 -8.00
N SER A 55 19.55 -0.24 -7.43
CA SER A 55 20.11 -1.06 -6.31
C SER A 55 20.01 -2.58 -6.56
N GLY A 56 20.20 -3.03 -7.81
CA GLY A 56 20.13 -4.43 -8.19
C GLY A 56 18.71 -4.96 -8.43
N VAL A 57 17.69 -4.15 -8.21
CA VAL A 57 16.29 -4.46 -8.55
C VAL A 57 16.02 -4.01 -9.99
N LYS A 58 15.65 -4.98 -10.84
CA LYS A 58 15.27 -4.74 -12.25
C LYS A 58 13.77 -4.83 -12.39
N SER A 59 13.19 -3.92 -13.21
CA SER A 59 11.77 -3.95 -13.46
C SER A 59 11.34 -5.14 -14.34
N ILE A 60 10.15 -5.64 -14.04
CA ILE A 60 9.34 -6.46 -14.93
C ILE A 60 8.48 -5.49 -15.75
N GLU A 61 8.61 -5.56 -17.07
CA GLU A 61 7.87 -4.64 -17.94
C GLU A 61 6.46 -5.16 -18.26
N VAL A 62 5.48 -4.27 -18.13
CA VAL A 62 4.08 -4.48 -18.51
C VAL A 62 3.66 -3.45 -19.54
N GLY A 63 2.53 -3.68 -20.22
CA GLY A 63 2.04 -2.75 -21.23
C GLY A 63 1.36 -1.50 -20.63
N ASP A 64 1.31 -0.42 -21.41
CA ASP A 64 0.66 0.84 -21.05
C ASP A 64 -0.84 0.68 -20.79
N GLU A 65 -1.47 -0.35 -21.36
CA GLU A 65 -2.87 -0.71 -21.17
C GLU A 65 -3.24 -1.07 -19.72
N ASN A 66 -2.25 -1.40 -18.90
CA ASN A 66 -2.44 -1.64 -17.48
C ASN A 66 -2.76 -0.37 -16.70
N TYR A 67 -2.40 0.81 -17.23
CA TYR A 67 -2.74 2.06 -16.58
C TYR A 67 -4.25 2.31 -16.57
N CYS A 68 -4.79 2.63 -15.41
CA CYS A 68 -6.20 2.97 -15.23
C CYS A 68 -6.36 4.50 -15.17
N SER A 69 -7.03 5.09 -16.17
CA SER A 69 -7.12 6.56 -16.31
C SER A 69 -8.09 7.24 -15.31
N PHE A 70 -8.98 6.50 -14.68
CA PHE A 70 -9.89 7.07 -13.69
C PHE A 70 -9.40 6.88 -12.25
N SER A 71 -10.02 7.58 -11.30
CA SER A 71 -9.64 7.57 -9.88
C SER A 71 -8.16 7.85 -9.63
N CYS A 72 -7.57 8.78 -10.40
CA CYS A 72 -6.15 9.16 -10.30
C CYS A 72 -5.18 7.98 -10.45
N GLY A 73 -5.52 6.97 -11.23
CA GLY A 73 -4.67 5.82 -11.49
C GLY A 73 -4.64 4.76 -10.38
N THR A 74 -5.32 4.97 -9.25
CA THR A 74 -5.24 4.05 -8.10
C THR A 74 -5.58 2.60 -8.42
N PRO A 75 -6.53 2.27 -9.35
CA PRO A 75 -6.80 0.88 -9.70
C PRO A 75 -5.76 0.21 -10.61
N THR A 76 -4.76 0.93 -11.09
CA THR A 76 -3.70 0.38 -11.95
C THR A 76 -3.05 -0.86 -11.32
N LYS A 77 -2.84 -0.85 -10.01
CA LYS A 77 -2.31 -2.02 -9.27
C LYS A 77 -3.12 -3.30 -9.50
N ILE A 78 -4.44 -3.20 -9.62
CA ILE A 78 -5.32 -4.36 -9.85
C ILE A 78 -5.09 -4.94 -11.26
N ASN A 79 -4.97 -4.06 -12.27
CA ASN A 79 -4.67 -4.48 -13.64
C ASN A 79 -3.31 -5.15 -13.72
N VAL A 80 -2.28 -4.56 -13.09
CA VAL A 80 -0.91 -5.09 -13.05
C VAL A 80 -0.86 -6.45 -12.36
N ILE A 81 -1.49 -6.60 -11.19
CA ILE A 81 -1.52 -7.89 -10.49
C ILE A 81 -2.17 -8.97 -11.37
N LEU A 82 -3.26 -8.65 -12.06
CA LEU A 82 -3.90 -9.59 -12.99
C LEU A 82 -3.02 -9.92 -14.20
N ASP A 83 -2.31 -8.95 -14.76
CA ASP A 83 -1.35 -9.18 -15.86
C ASP A 83 -0.21 -10.10 -15.41
N LEU A 84 0.29 -9.94 -14.18
CA LEU A 84 1.29 -10.86 -13.61
C LEU A 84 0.74 -12.28 -13.46
N PHE A 85 -0.52 -12.46 -13.04
CA PHE A 85 -1.17 -13.76 -13.02
C PHE A 85 -1.29 -14.37 -14.43
N ASP A 86 -1.74 -13.58 -15.41
CA ASP A 86 -1.92 -14.02 -16.78
C ASP A 86 -0.60 -14.40 -17.46
N LYS A 87 0.50 -13.76 -17.08
CA LYS A 87 1.86 -14.08 -17.53
C LYS A 87 2.51 -15.23 -16.76
N GLY A 88 1.85 -15.80 -15.75
CA GLY A 88 2.39 -16.86 -14.91
C GLY A 88 3.58 -16.44 -14.04
N LEU A 89 3.65 -15.15 -13.70
CA LEU A 89 4.71 -14.56 -12.85
C LEU A 89 4.38 -14.57 -11.36
N ILE A 90 3.15 -14.94 -10.99
CA ILE A 90 2.74 -15.19 -9.61
C ILE A 90 2.92 -16.68 -9.31
N GLU A 91 4.00 -16.98 -8.60
CA GLU A 91 4.38 -18.34 -8.19
C GLU A 91 3.76 -18.73 -6.84
N ASP A 92 4.15 -19.91 -6.32
CA ASP A 92 3.66 -20.40 -5.02
C ASP A 92 4.39 -19.69 -3.86
N ASP A 93 3.98 -18.45 -3.62
CA ASP A 93 4.49 -17.58 -2.57
C ASP A 93 3.39 -16.63 -2.09
N ILE A 94 3.66 -15.89 -1.01
CA ILE A 94 2.87 -14.75 -0.58
C ILE A 94 3.47 -13.49 -1.17
N TYR A 95 2.65 -12.64 -1.74
CA TYR A 95 3.01 -11.35 -2.30
C TYR A 95 2.49 -10.24 -1.41
N TRP A 96 3.35 -9.27 -1.09
CA TRP A 96 2.99 -8.05 -0.40
C TRP A 96 3.04 -6.89 -1.40
N PHE A 97 1.88 -6.43 -1.85
CA PHE A 97 1.75 -5.17 -2.57
C PHE A 97 1.58 -4.03 -1.58
N HIS A 98 2.27 -2.93 -1.83
CA HIS A 98 2.03 -1.69 -1.09
C HIS A 98 2.20 -0.45 -1.95
N ASP A 99 1.45 0.61 -1.60
CA ASP A 99 1.58 1.92 -2.23
C ASP A 99 2.95 2.55 -1.86
N PHE A 100 3.46 3.44 -2.70
CA PHE A 100 4.76 4.08 -2.45
C PHE A 100 4.80 4.97 -1.21
N ASP A 101 3.66 5.37 -0.70
CA ASP A 101 3.51 6.12 0.53
C ASP A 101 3.16 5.23 1.75
N ALA A 102 3.26 3.90 1.60
CA ALA A 102 3.14 2.92 2.68
C ALA A 102 4.53 2.30 2.95
N PHE A 103 5.18 2.71 4.04
CA PHE A 103 6.56 2.37 4.34
C PHE A 103 6.66 1.29 5.41
N GLN A 104 7.43 0.24 5.12
CA GLN A 104 7.75 -0.78 6.10
C GLN A 104 8.65 -0.19 7.21
N MET A 105 8.27 -0.42 8.45
CA MET A 105 8.98 0.07 9.64
C MET A 105 9.82 -1.00 10.30
N GLU A 106 9.31 -2.23 10.32
CA GLU A 106 9.88 -3.39 10.99
C GLU A 106 9.76 -4.62 10.07
N GLU A 107 10.62 -5.59 10.29
CA GLU A 107 10.46 -6.90 9.67
C GLU A 107 9.14 -7.55 10.10
N PHE A 108 8.53 -8.27 9.20
CA PHE A 108 7.32 -9.03 9.48
C PHE A 108 7.19 -10.25 8.58
N ASP A 109 6.43 -11.21 9.06
CA ASP A 109 5.94 -12.33 8.28
C ASP A 109 4.41 -12.39 8.40
N VAL A 110 3.76 -12.89 7.36
CA VAL A 110 2.30 -13.01 7.33
C VAL A 110 1.96 -14.44 6.91
N ASP A 111 1.31 -15.17 7.81
CA ASP A 111 0.74 -16.46 7.49
C ASP A 111 -0.59 -16.25 6.76
N LEU A 112 -0.67 -16.69 5.50
CA LEU A 112 -1.82 -16.48 4.64
C LEU A 112 -2.06 -17.71 3.76
N GLU A 113 -3.30 -18.19 3.77
CA GLU A 113 -3.71 -19.23 2.83
C GLU A 113 -3.59 -18.75 1.38
N SER A 114 -3.06 -19.59 0.50
CA SER A 114 -2.78 -19.25 -0.91
C SER A 114 -3.97 -18.72 -1.71
N ASN A 115 -5.19 -19.02 -1.27
CA ASN A 115 -6.45 -18.60 -1.90
C ASN A 115 -7.07 -17.35 -1.26
N LYS A 116 -6.38 -16.68 -0.34
CA LYS A 116 -6.88 -15.50 0.35
C LYS A 116 -6.06 -14.25 0.04
N ILE A 117 -6.71 -13.10 0.17
CA ILE A 117 -6.05 -11.80 0.30
C ILE A 117 -6.14 -11.34 1.75
N ALA A 118 -5.16 -10.57 2.22
CA ALA A 118 -5.19 -10.00 3.56
C ALA A 118 -4.93 -8.50 3.50
N LEU A 119 -5.76 -7.71 4.17
CA LEU A 119 -5.67 -6.25 4.19
C LEU A 119 -6.34 -5.66 5.44
N THR A 120 -6.02 -4.40 5.73
CA THR A 120 -6.55 -3.70 6.89
C THR A 120 -7.93 -3.10 6.61
N ASN A 121 -8.70 -2.95 7.69
CA ASN A 121 -9.99 -2.30 7.65
C ASN A 121 -10.07 -1.21 8.73
N TYR A 122 -10.17 0.04 8.33
CA TYR A 122 -10.21 1.20 9.24
C TYR A 122 -11.59 1.46 9.89
N GLY A 123 -12.59 0.66 9.59
CA GLY A 123 -13.89 0.74 10.24
C GLY A 123 -13.81 0.20 11.65
N ILE A 124 -13.80 1.08 12.63
CA ILE A 124 -13.85 0.74 14.07
C ILE A 124 -15.29 0.38 14.50
N THR A 125 -16.26 0.59 13.63
CA THR A 125 -17.66 0.37 13.94
C THR A 125 -17.99 -1.11 14.01
N ASN A 126 -18.69 -1.47 15.08
CA ASN A 126 -19.24 -2.79 15.38
C ASN A 126 -19.65 -3.56 14.13
N ILE A 127 -18.93 -4.63 13.84
CA ILE A 127 -19.27 -5.63 12.81
C ILE A 127 -20.71 -6.12 12.97
N SER A 128 -21.24 -6.14 14.23
CA SER A 128 -22.62 -6.51 14.58
C SER A 128 -23.70 -5.59 13.99
N LYS A 129 -23.38 -4.41 13.49
CA LYS A 129 -24.35 -3.45 12.90
C LYS A 129 -24.32 -3.40 11.37
N GLY A 130 -23.66 -4.34 10.68
CA GLY A 130 -23.63 -4.39 9.21
C GLY A 130 -22.92 -3.20 8.54
N HIS A 131 -22.24 -2.37 9.30
CA HIS A 131 -21.39 -1.31 8.75
C HIS A 131 -20.05 -1.94 8.41
N ASN A 132 -19.94 -2.40 7.18
CA ASN A 132 -18.70 -2.84 6.60
C ASN A 132 -17.72 -1.68 6.67
N GLY A 133 -16.63 -1.94 7.35
CA GLY A 133 -15.59 -0.98 7.56
C GLY A 133 -14.97 -0.52 6.24
N ARG A 134 -14.06 0.41 6.36
CA ARG A 134 -13.35 1.01 5.23
C ARG A 134 -12.09 0.20 4.98
N TRP A 135 -12.10 -0.63 3.93
CA TRP A 135 -10.93 -1.36 3.48
C TRP A 135 -9.83 -0.38 3.03
N SER A 136 -8.60 -0.75 3.22
CA SER A 136 -7.47 -0.03 2.65
C SER A 136 -6.62 -0.98 1.81
N THR A 137 -6.31 -0.53 0.61
CA THR A 137 -5.51 -1.25 -0.38
C THR A 137 -4.10 -0.70 -0.51
N GLY A 138 -3.71 0.20 0.39
CA GLY A 138 -2.33 0.72 0.45
C GLY A 138 -1.30 -0.30 0.96
N SER A 139 -1.76 -1.42 1.52
CA SER A 139 -0.93 -2.58 1.89
C SER A 139 -1.82 -3.83 1.81
N VAL A 140 -1.51 -4.73 0.88
CA VAL A 140 -2.30 -5.93 0.57
C VAL A 140 -1.37 -7.12 0.45
N PHE A 141 -1.68 -8.19 1.17
CA PHE A 141 -1.02 -9.48 1.00
C PHE A 141 -1.93 -10.42 0.21
N PHE A 142 -1.36 -11.25 -0.64
CA PHE A 142 -2.14 -12.19 -1.43
C PHE A 142 -1.34 -13.43 -1.83
N GLY A 143 -2.01 -14.56 -1.94
CA GLY A 143 -1.44 -15.81 -2.43
C GLY A 143 -1.69 -16.03 -3.91
N ASN A 144 -1.04 -17.04 -4.47
CA ASN A 144 -1.08 -17.37 -5.91
C ASN A 144 -2.44 -17.91 -6.42
N ARG A 145 -3.40 -18.18 -5.54
CA ARG A 145 -4.73 -18.68 -5.90
C ARG A 145 -5.84 -17.64 -5.71
N THR A 146 -5.50 -16.35 -5.86
CA THR A 146 -6.41 -15.23 -5.64
C THR A 146 -6.78 -14.46 -6.91
N LYS A 147 -6.40 -14.97 -8.09
CA LYS A 147 -6.73 -14.31 -9.36
C LYS A 147 -8.20 -13.95 -9.49
N ASP A 148 -9.09 -14.88 -9.17
CA ASP A 148 -10.55 -14.69 -9.19
C ASP A 148 -11.04 -13.58 -8.27
N VAL A 149 -10.37 -13.36 -7.12
CA VAL A 149 -10.65 -12.25 -6.21
C VAL A 149 -10.30 -10.91 -6.88
N PHE A 150 -9.13 -10.82 -7.52
CA PHE A 150 -8.71 -9.63 -8.25
C PHE A 150 -9.56 -9.39 -9.50
N ASP A 151 -9.98 -10.43 -10.23
CA ASP A 151 -10.93 -10.31 -11.35
C ASP A 151 -12.25 -9.71 -10.88
N LEU A 152 -12.77 -10.13 -9.73
CA LEU A 152 -13.99 -9.58 -9.15
C LEU A 152 -13.83 -8.12 -8.71
N ILE A 153 -12.69 -7.77 -8.12
CA ILE A 153 -12.35 -6.38 -7.76
C ILE A 153 -12.28 -5.53 -9.02
N LYS A 154 -11.57 -5.98 -10.06
CA LYS A 154 -11.48 -5.30 -11.36
C LYS A 154 -12.85 -5.06 -11.96
N TRP A 155 -13.69 -6.09 -12.01
CA TRP A 155 -15.06 -5.97 -12.50
C TRP A 155 -15.84 -4.88 -11.76
N ALA A 156 -15.75 -4.82 -10.42
CA ALA A 156 -16.45 -3.82 -9.64
C ALA A 156 -15.87 -2.42 -9.83
N VAL A 157 -14.54 -2.28 -9.92
CA VAL A 157 -13.85 -1.03 -10.24
C VAL A 157 -14.36 -0.43 -11.54
N TYR A 158 -14.39 -1.21 -12.62
CA TYR A 158 -14.82 -0.75 -13.95
C TYR A 158 -16.34 -0.53 -14.03
N LYS A 159 -17.13 -1.40 -13.38
CA LYS A 159 -18.58 -1.26 -13.34
C LYS A 159 -19.05 0.01 -12.63
N TYR A 160 -18.37 0.40 -11.57
CA TYR A 160 -18.76 1.56 -10.75
C TYR A 160 -17.92 2.80 -11.06
N GLU A 161 -16.89 2.69 -11.87
CA GLU A 161 -15.89 3.76 -12.14
C GLU A 161 -15.34 4.37 -10.83
N LYS A 162 -14.97 3.51 -9.89
CA LYS A 162 -14.46 3.88 -8.57
C LYS A 162 -13.10 3.21 -8.33
N ASN A 163 -12.40 3.70 -7.30
CA ASN A 163 -11.19 3.05 -6.85
C ASN A 163 -11.47 1.67 -6.23
N GLU A 164 -10.44 0.90 -6.04
CA GLU A 164 -10.50 -0.48 -5.54
C GLU A 164 -10.99 -0.58 -4.09
N GLU A 165 -10.76 0.43 -3.23
CA GLU A 165 -11.29 0.46 -1.86
C GLU A 165 -12.82 0.54 -1.86
N VAL A 166 -13.39 1.39 -2.74
CA VAL A 166 -14.84 1.52 -2.91
C VAL A 166 -15.43 0.27 -3.56
N ALA A 167 -14.73 -0.33 -4.52
CA ALA A 167 -15.12 -1.58 -5.14
C ALA A 167 -15.19 -2.72 -4.09
N LEU A 168 -14.15 -2.88 -3.27
CA LEU A 168 -14.12 -3.83 -2.17
C LEU A 168 -15.26 -3.59 -1.17
N LEU A 169 -15.52 -2.33 -0.81
CA LEU A 169 -16.63 -2.00 0.08
C LEU A 169 -17.98 -2.44 -0.52
N ALA A 170 -18.21 -2.21 -1.82
CA ALA A 170 -19.42 -2.61 -2.50
C ALA A 170 -19.57 -4.13 -2.55
N LEU A 171 -18.50 -4.85 -2.84
CA LEU A 171 -18.47 -6.32 -2.91
C LEU A 171 -18.69 -6.97 -1.53
N THR A 172 -18.07 -6.42 -0.49
CA THR A 172 -18.13 -6.98 0.87
C THR A 172 -19.40 -6.63 1.61
N ARG A 173 -20.04 -5.49 1.26
CA ARG A 173 -21.24 -4.98 1.94
C ARG A 173 -22.39 -5.99 1.95
N HIS A 174 -22.60 -6.69 0.88
CA HIS A 174 -23.67 -7.69 0.73
C HIS A 174 -23.12 -9.10 0.62
N ASN A 175 -21.82 -9.25 0.55
CA ASN A 175 -21.08 -10.52 0.39
C ASN A 175 -21.69 -11.49 -0.64
N LYS A 176 -22.32 -10.93 -1.69
CA LYS A 176 -23.08 -11.71 -2.70
C LYS A 176 -22.20 -12.74 -3.43
N HIS A 177 -20.91 -12.43 -3.57
CA HIS A 177 -19.93 -13.30 -4.21
C HIS A 177 -19.06 -14.07 -3.21
N LYS A 178 -19.44 -14.10 -1.93
CA LYS A 178 -18.71 -14.73 -0.83
C LYS A 178 -17.25 -14.24 -0.72
N ILE A 179 -17.00 -13.01 -1.13
CA ILE A 179 -15.64 -12.45 -1.15
C ILE A 179 -15.07 -12.31 0.26
N LEU A 180 -15.92 -12.11 1.29
CA LEU A 180 -15.47 -12.05 2.68
C LEU A 180 -14.82 -13.34 3.16
N ASP A 181 -15.19 -14.50 2.58
CA ASP A 181 -14.59 -15.79 2.91
C ASP A 181 -13.15 -15.92 2.38
N ARG A 182 -12.77 -14.98 1.48
CA ARG A 182 -11.49 -14.90 0.80
C ARG A 182 -10.63 -13.74 1.30
N ILE A 183 -11.08 -13.01 2.34
CA ILE A 183 -10.40 -11.84 2.90
C ILE A 183 -10.07 -12.09 4.36
N ASP A 184 -8.79 -12.14 4.69
CA ASP A 184 -8.32 -12.07 6.06
C ASP A 184 -8.14 -10.63 6.49
N ARG A 185 -8.76 -10.25 7.60
CA ARG A 185 -8.63 -8.90 8.15
C ARG A 185 -7.39 -8.80 9.01
N LEU A 186 -6.43 -8.03 8.55
CA LEU A 186 -5.21 -7.74 9.31
C LEU A 186 -5.43 -6.68 10.38
N ASN A 187 -4.62 -6.74 11.43
CA ASN A 187 -4.46 -5.65 12.37
C ASN A 187 -3.96 -4.39 11.65
N ILE A 188 -4.33 -3.22 12.15
CA ILE A 188 -3.95 -1.93 11.56
C ILE A 188 -2.42 -1.71 11.57
N THR A 189 -1.67 -2.48 12.36
CA THR A 189 -0.21 -2.48 12.36
C THR A 189 0.41 -2.68 10.97
N TYR A 190 -0.30 -3.38 10.07
CA TYR A 190 0.16 -3.64 8.69
C TYR A 190 -0.22 -2.55 7.68
N ASN A 191 -0.90 -1.48 8.13
CA ASN A 191 -1.19 -0.32 7.31
C ASN A 191 -1.71 0.83 8.19
N PHE A 192 -0.84 1.41 9.01
CA PHE A 192 -1.19 2.48 9.94
C PHE A 192 -1.22 3.82 9.21
N ALA A 193 -2.42 4.30 8.84
CA ALA A 193 -2.60 5.54 8.09
C ALA A 193 -2.67 6.76 9.00
N THR A 194 -1.64 7.62 8.93
CA THR A 194 -1.48 8.78 9.82
C THR A 194 -2.48 9.92 9.57
N ARG A 195 -3.24 9.88 8.46
CA ARG A 195 -4.22 10.92 8.09
C ARG A 195 -5.66 10.63 8.51
N ARG A 196 -5.92 9.55 9.19
CA ARG A 196 -7.29 9.19 9.57
C ARG A 196 -7.74 10.03 10.76
N ARG A 197 -8.96 10.58 10.70
CA ARG A 197 -9.55 11.39 11.81
C ARG A 197 -9.66 10.60 13.11
N ASN A 198 -9.74 9.29 13.04
CA ASN A 198 -9.83 8.37 14.16
C ASN A 198 -8.51 7.69 14.50
N ILE A 199 -7.39 8.37 14.27
CA ILE A 199 -6.05 7.81 14.49
C ILE A 199 -5.81 7.41 15.96
N VAL A 200 -6.41 8.11 16.92
CA VAL A 200 -6.34 7.77 18.35
C VAL A 200 -6.93 6.39 18.62
N GLU A 201 -8.15 6.18 18.10
CA GLU A 201 -8.87 4.93 18.25
C GLU A 201 -8.15 3.81 17.49
N GLN A 202 -7.60 4.11 16.33
CA GLN A 202 -6.79 3.15 15.56
C GLN A 202 -5.55 2.73 16.33
N HIS A 203 -4.82 3.69 16.93
CA HIS A 203 -3.63 3.37 17.70
C HIS A 203 -3.94 2.47 18.91
N LYS A 204 -5.08 2.68 19.59
CA LYS A 204 -5.48 1.85 20.73
C LYS A 204 -5.68 0.37 20.39
N ILE A 205 -6.00 0.07 19.13
CA ILE A 205 -6.22 -1.31 18.65
C ILE A 205 -5.08 -1.82 17.78
N THR A 206 -4.02 -1.03 17.62
CA THR A 206 -2.83 -1.41 16.86
C THR A 206 -1.93 -2.29 17.72
N GLU A 207 -1.49 -3.40 17.17
CA GLU A 207 -0.46 -4.23 17.78
C GLU A 207 0.90 -3.60 17.52
N LEU A 208 1.66 -3.34 18.59
CA LEU A 208 2.98 -2.74 18.49
C LEU A 208 4.08 -3.80 18.34
N PRO A 209 5.18 -3.50 17.64
CA PRO A 209 5.45 -2.26 16.91
C PRO A 209 4.64 -2.15 15.60
N ILE A 210 4.40 -0.92 15.15
CA ILE A 210 3.78 -0.67 13.83
C ILE A 210 4.68 -1.25 12.74
N LYS A 211 4.13 -2.10 11.89
CA LYS A 211 4.87 -2.78 10.81
C LYS A 211 4.94 -1.94 9.53
N VAL A 212 3.83 -1.29 9.17
CA VAL A 212 3.72 -0.43 7.98
C VAL A 212 3.04 0.88 8.35
N ILE A 213 3.71 2.00 8.11
CA ILE A 213 3.16 3.34 8.26
C ILE A 213 2.78 3.90 6.89
N HIS A 214 1.61 4.53 6.79
CA HIS A 214 1.08 5.02 5.53
C HIS A 214 0.87 6.54 5.59
N PHE A 215 1.72 7.28 4.88
CA PHE A 215 1.64 8.75 4.75
C PHE A 215 2.41 9.21 3.51
N HIS A 216 1.91 10.26 2.85
CA HIS A 216 2.60 10.83 1.68
C HIS A 216 3.63 11.88 2.14
N PRO A 217 4.95 11.67 1.96
CA PRO A 217 5.98 12.54 2.54
C PRO A 217 6.01 13.94 1.94
N PHE A 218 5.54 14.12 0.69
CA PHE A 218 5.46 15.42 0.01
C PHE A 218 4.16 16.18 0.28
N ASP A 219 3.22 15.57 1.00
CA ASP A 219 1.94 16.19 1.26
C ASP A 219 2.05 17.26 2.36
N LYS A 220 1.71 18.50 2.00
CA LYS A 220 1.74 19.65 2.91
C LYS A 220 0.58 19.69 3.90
N ARG A 221 -0.38 18.75 3.80
CA ARG A 221 -1.50 18.65 4.75
C ARG A 221 -1.02 18.21 6.12
N PRO A 222 -1.75 18.53 7.20
CA PRO A 222 -1.41 18.08 8.54
C PRO A 222 -1.32 16.55 8.60
N VAL A 223 -0.21 16.04 9.11
CA VAL A 223 -0.01 14.63 9.42
C VAL A 223 -0.19 14.45 10.90
N PHE A 224 -1.01 13.48 11.29
CA PHE A 224 -1.18 13.11 12.69
C PHE A 224 -0.04 12.16 13.09
N TYR A 225 0.53 12.35 14.26
CA TYR A 225 1.55 11.46 14.81
C TYR A 225 1.41 11.36 16.32
N LEU A 226 1.98 10.29 16.85
CA LEU A 226 2.05 10.04 18.28
C LEU A 226 3.38 10.57 18.81
N ARG A 227 3.33 11.22 19.95
CA ARG A 227 4.52 11.53 20.73
C ARG A 227 4.94 10.30 21.51
N GLU A 228 6.22 9.98 21.47
CA GLU A 228 6.79 8.90 22.27
C GLU A 228 6.47 9.13 23.75
N GLY A 229 5.85 8.14 24.41
CA GLY A 229 5.49 8.19 25.83
C GLY A 229 4.25 9.02 26.17
N GLN A 230 3.45 9.47 25.21
CA GLN A 230 2.20 10.21 25.45
C GLN A 230 1.02 9.57 24.70
N ASP A 231 -0.11 9.43 25.41
CA ASP A 231 -1.39 9.03 24.78
C ASP A 231 -2.01 10.13 23.90
N ASN A 232 -1.29 11.24 23.73
CA ASN A 232 -1.78 12.40 22.98
C ASN A 232 -1.24 12.41 21.56
N ILE A 233 -2.15 12.62 20.63
CA ILE A 233 -1.82 12.80 19.21
C ILE A 233 -1.52 14.26 18.95
N GLY A 234 -0.32 14.49 18.42
CA GLY A 234 0.07 15.78 17.87
C GLY A 234 -0.37 15.93 16.41
N VAL A 235 -0.62 17.17 15.98
CA VAL A 235 -0.78 17.50 14.56
C VAL A 235 0.49 18.22 14.11
N CYS A 236 1.19 17.67 13.11
CA CYS A 236 2.32 18.34 12.47
C CYS A 236 1.93 18.84 11.09
N LEU A 237 2.34 20.06 10.81
CA LEU A 237 2.47 20.53 9.45
C LEU A 237 3.88 20.10 8.99
N HIS A 238 4.00 19.35 7.93
CA HIS A 238 5.25 18.91 7.36
C HIS A 238 6.28 20.06 7.35
N GLY A 239 7.41 19.84 7.98
CA GLY A 239 8.55 20.77 8.01
C GLY A 239 8.46 21.95 8.98
N LYS A 240 7.42 22.09 9.83
CA LYS A 240 7.28 23.24 10.73
C LYS A 240 7.59 22.98 12.21
N ASN A 241 7.74 21.74 12.63
CA ASN A 241 8.11 21.45 14.01
C ASN A 241 9.10 20.28 14.11
N PRO A 242 10.39 20.57 14.19
CA PRO A 242 11.44 19.52 14.28
C PRO A 242 11.44 18.75 15.61
N MET A 243 10.67 19.20 16.60
CA MET A 243 10.57 18.53 17.92
C MET A 243 9.57 17.37 17.91
N ASP A 244 8.71 17.33 16.93
CA ASP A 244 7.72 16.30 16.79
C ASP A 244 8.23 15.25 15.81
N LYS A 245 8.90 14.21 16.31
CA LYS A 245 9.30 13.08 15.48
C LYS A 245 8.03 12.36 14.99
N PRO A 246 7.82 12.21 13.68
CA PRO A 246 6.81 11.29 13.17
C PRO A 246 7.10 9.89 13.71
N LEU A 247 6.12 9.00 13.72
CA LEU A 247 6.28 7.56 14.05
C LEU A 247 7.21 6.82 13.06
N VAL A 248 8.16 7.53 12.52
CA VAL A 248 9.11 7.04 11.54
C VAL A 248 10.34 6.59 12.30
N THR A 249 10.79 5.36 12.07
CA THR A 249 12.03 4.88 12.65
C THR A 249 13.22 5.76 12.22
N GLU A 250 14.25 5.83 13.05
CA GLU A 250 15.47 6.57 12.70
C GLU A 250 16.08 6.07 11.39
N ARG A 251 15.99 4.77 11.12
CA ARG A 251 16.42 4.14 9.88
C ARG A 251 15.67 4.71 8.67
N LEU A 252 14.34 4.69 8.66
CA LEU A 252 13.53 5.23 7.57
C LEU A 252 13.74 6.73 7.39
N ALA A 253 13.89 7.49 8.48
CA ALA A 253 14.23 8.91 8.42
C ALA A 253 15.58 9.16 7.74
N LYS A 254 16.61 8.32 8.00
CA LYS A 254 17.90 8.39 7.29
C LYS A 254 17.73 8.07 5.81
N THR A 255 16.89 7.09 5.45
CA THR A 255 16.61 6.76 4.04
C THR A 255 15.95 7.94 3.34
N PHE A 256 14.93 8.57 3.92
CA PHE A 256 14.33 9.79 3.37
C PHE A 256 15.36 10.89 3.15
N LYS A 257 16.20 11.16 4.14
CA LYS A 257 17.24 12.19 4.05
C LYS A 257 18.23 11.90 2.91
N ARG A 258 18.61 10.63 2.70
CA ARG A 258 19.50 10.21 1.59
C ARG A 258 18.92 10.59 0.24
N HIS A 259 17.60 10.52 0.11
CA HIS A 259 16.86 10.86 -1.11
C HIS A 259 16.34 12.30 -1.16
N GLY A 260 16.77 13.18 -0.25
CA GLY A 260 16.39 14.59 -0.25
C GLY A 260 14.93 14.86 0.16
N ILE A 261 14.30 13.94 0.86
CA ILE A 261 12.89 14.03 1.32
C ILE A 261 12.83 14.49 2.80
N ALA A 262 13.75 15.16 3.32
CA ALA A 262 13.73 15.64 4.73
C ALA A 262 14.13 17.09 4.84
#